data_82d7961c6b8ce7c106d3bf463a5132ff
#
_entry.id   82d7961c6b8ce7c106d3bf463a5132ff
#
_cell.length_a   1.000
_cell.length_b   1.000
_cell.length_c   1.000
_cell.angle_alpha   90.00
_cell.angle_beta   90.00
_cell.angle_gamma   90.00
#
_symmetry.space_group_name_H-M   'P 1'
#
loop_
_entity.id
_entity.type
_entity.pdbx_description
1 polymer ?
#
loop_
_entity_poly.entity_id
_entity_poly.type
_entity_poly.pdbx_seq_one_letter_code
_entity_poly.pdbx_strand_id
1 'polypeptide(L)'
;MVSDAGTPAISDPGFLLVRACVEAGLEVTCLPGPTAFVPALVASGFPCDRFVYEGFLPHKKGRQTKWLSYKEEERTIVLYESPHRIVKALEECVNFLGADREVCVAREISKLFEQFVRGRAEDVLKHFQQTPPKGEIVLLVKGI
;
A
#
# COMPACT_ATOMS: atom_id res chain seq x y z
N MET A 1 -13.64 -19.92 -0.39
CA MET A 1 -13.83 -18.47 -0.53
C MET A 1 -12.87 -17.95 -1.59
N VAL A 2 -13.31 -17.05 -2.44
CA VAL A 2 -12.51 -16.39 -3.48
C VAL A 2 -12.76 -14.89 -3.42
N SER A 3 -11.83 -14.10 -3.92
CA SER A 3 -11.97 -12.65 -4.11
C SER A 3 -11.89 -12.30 -5.59
N ASP A 4 -12.28 -11.09 -5.96
CA ASP A 4 -12.23 -10.62 -7.35
C ASP A 4 -10.79 -10.47 -7.84
N ALA A 5 -9.87 -10.10 -6.95
CA ALA A 5 -8.45 -9.98 -7.25
C ALA A 5 -7.60 -10.19 -5.98
N GLY A 6 -6.46 -10.84 -6.14
CA GLY A 6 -5.51 -11.07 -5.05
C GLY A 6 -5.94 -12.14 -4.05
N THR A 7 -5.27 -12.16 -2.91
CA THR A 7 -5.53 -13.11 -1.82
C THR A 7 -6.70 -12.63 -0.98
N PRO A 8 -7.74 -13.47 -0.76
CA PRO A 8 -8.87 -13.13 0.12
C PRO A 8 -8.42 -12.69 1.51
N ALA A 9 -9.19 -11.84 2.16
CA ALA A 9 -8.94 -11.25 3.48
C ALA A 9 -7.79 -10.21 3.55
N ILE A 10 -6.97 -10.05 2.51
CA ILE A 10 -5.95 -9.01 2.44
C ILE A 10 -6.55 -7.76 1.79
N SER A 11 -6.98 -6.79 2.60
CA SER A 11 -7.80 -5.64 2.20
C SER A 11 -9.11 -6.01 1.50
N ASP A 12 -9.58 -7.20 1.77
CA ASP A 12 -10.81 -7.81 1.26
C ASP A 12 -11.60 -8.45 2.42
N PRO A 13 -12.91 -8.71 2.25
CA PRO A 13 -13.69 -9.49 3.20
C PRO A 13 -13.11 -10.89 3.41
N GLY A 14 -13.23 -11.44 4.63
CA GLY A 14 -12.82 -12.81 4.90
C GLY A 14 -12.40 -13.09 6.35
N PHE A 15 -11.85 -12.10 7.03
CA PHE A 15 -11.34 -12.24 8.38
C PHE A 15 -12.36 -12.88 9.36
N LEU A 16 -13.61 -12.38 9.38
CA LEU A 16 -14.65 -12.88 10.27
C LEU A 16 -15.02 -14.34 10.00
N LEU A 17 -15.05 -14.74 8.72
CA LEU A 17 -15.30 -16.11 8.32
C LEU A 17 -14.16 -17.03 8.77
N VAL A 18 -12.93 -16.67 8.49
CA VAL A 18 -11.76 -17.46 8.92
C VAL A 18 -11.71 -17.59 10.42
N ARG A 19 -11.96 -16.51 11.17
CA ARG A 19 -12.01 -16.52 12.62
C ARG A 19 -13.09 -17.48 13.13
N ALA A 20 -14.31 -17.41 12.60
CA ALA A 20 -15.40 -18.28 13.00
C ALA A 20 -15.09 -19.77 12.72
N CYS A 21 -14.45 -20.09 11.61
CA CYS A 21 -13.99 -21.45 11.32
C CYS A 21 -12.98 -21.95 12.35
N VAL A 22 -11.96 -21.11 12.66
CA VAL A 22 -10.94 -21.47 13.66
C VAL A 22 -11.56 -21.66 15.04
N GLU A 23 -12.45 -20.76 15.47
CA GLU A 23 -13.18 -20.86 16.75
C GLU A 23 -14.06 -22.12 16.83
N ALA A 24 -14.59 -22.58 15.68
CA ALA A 24 -15.37 -23.81 15.57
C ALA A 24 -14.51 -25.09 15.43
N GLY A 25 -13.18 -24.98 15.47
CA GLY A 25 -12.26 -26.12 15.29
C GLY A 25 -12.24 -26.68 13.86
N LEU A 26 -12.70 -25.92 12.87
CA LEU A 26 -12.66 -26.31 11.46
C LEU A 26 -11.30 -26.00 10.86
N GLU A 27 -10.81 -26.91 10.02
CA GLU A 27 -9.56 -26.70 9.29
C GLU A 27 -9.71 -25.57 8.27
N VAL A 28 -8.73 -24.67 8.24
CA VAL A 28 -8.64 -23.57 7.27
C VAL A 28 -7.33 -23.67 6.53
N THR A 29 -7.40 -23.87 5.21
CA THR A 29 -6.26 -23.89 4.32
C THR A 29 -6.25 -22.64 3.46
N CYS A 30 -5.14 -21.87 3.49
CA CYS A 30 -4.90 -20.77 2.58
C CYS A 30 -3.97 -21.23 1.45
N LEU A 31 -4.45 -21.16 0.22
CA LEU A 31 -3.62 -21.47 -0.94
C LEU A 31 -2.72 -20.26 -1.23
N PRO A 32 -1.42 -20.46 -1.54
CA PRO A 32 -0.56 -19.39 -2.03
C PRO A 32 -1.16 -18.74 -3.28
N GLY A 33 -1.23 -17.42 -3.29
CA GLY A 33 -1.85 -16.68 -4.37
C GLY A 33 -1.25 -15.28 -4.55
N PRO A 34 -1.66 -14.55 -5.58
CA PRO A 34 -1.14 -13.22 -5.88
C PRO A 34 -1.49 -12.24 -4.77
N THR A 35 -0.53 -11.39 -4.42
CA THR A 35 -0.71 -10.30 -3.45
C THR A 35 0.11 -9.11 -3.91
N ALA A 36 -0.53 -8.07 -4.42
CA ALA A 36 0.13 -6.98 -5.13
C ALA A 36 1.21 -6.26 -4.31
N PHE A 37 1.05 -6.15 -2.98
CA PHE A 37 2.02 -5.46 -2.15
C PHE A 37 3.38 -6.19 -2.06
N VAL A 38 3.42 -7.51 -2.19
CA VAL A 38 4.68 -8.28 -2.09
C VAL A 38 5.62 -7.94 -3.25
N PRO A 39 5.23 -8.11 -4.54
CA PRO A 39 6.09 -7.71 -5.64
C PRO A 39 6.39 -6.20 -5.66
N ALA A 40 5.44 -5.35 -5.22
CA ALA A 40 5.70 -3.92 -5.07
C ALA A 40 6.84 -3.66 -4.09
N LEU A 41 6.81 -4.28 -2.92
CA LEU A 41 7.83 -4.12 -1.88
C LEU A 41 9.19 -4.64 -2.36
N VAL A 42 9.24 -5.83 -2.93
CA VAL A 42 10.48 -6.44 -3.43
C VAL A 42 11.11 -5.57 -4.53
N ALA A 43 10.31 -5.04 -5.44
CA ALA A 43 10.80 -4.21 -6.55
C ALA A 43 10.95 -2.73 -6.18
N SER A 44 10.57 -2.29 -4.98
CA SER A 44 10.71 -0.88 -4.57
C SER A 44 12.16 -0.43 -4.42
N GLY A 45 13.04 -1.35 -4.00
CA GLY A 45 14.41 -1.06 -3.59
C GLY A 45 14.53 -0.59 -2.14
N PHE A 46 13.43 -0.63 -1.37
CA PHE A 46 13.42 -0.31 0.06
C PHE A 46 13.69 -1.57 0.91
N PRO A 47 14.11 -1.43 2.18
CA PRO A 47 14.24 -2.54 3.09
C PRO A 47 12.94 -3.35 3.16
N CYS A 48 13.04 -4.67 2.98
CA CYS A 48 11.88 -5.57 2.92
C CYS A 48 11.93 -6.71 3.96
N ASP A 49 12.96 -6.75 4.80
CA ASP A 49 13.12 -7.69 5.90
C ASP A 49 12.07 -7.47 7.01
N ARG A 50 11.73 -6.21 7.26
CA ARG A 50 10.65 -5.81 8.17
C ARG A 50 9.86 -4.67 7.54
N PHE A 51 8.56 -4.78 7.49
CA PHE A 51 7.68 -3.77 6.92
C PHE A 51 6.34 -3.73 7.65
N VAL A 52 5.58 -2.66 7.44
CA VAL A 52 4.22 -2.49 7.96
C VAL A 52 3.25 -2.44 6.80
N TYR A 53 2.36 -3.41 6.72
CA TYR A 53 1.25 -3.37 5.76
C TYR A 53 0.03 -2.72 6.41
N GLU A 54 -0.46 -1.65 5.82
CA GLU A 54 -1.52 -0.81 6.37
C GLU A 54 -2.81 -0.84 5.53
N GLY A 55 -2.75 -1.43 4.33
CA GLY A 55 -3.90 -1.44 3.42
C GLY A 55 -4.27 -0.02 2.97
N PHE A 56 -5.56 0.28 2.92
CA PHE A 56 -6.05 1.60 2.50
C PHE A 56 -6.10 2.59 3.67
N LEU A 57 -5.58 3.79 3.44
CA LEU A 57 -5.73 4.89 4.39
C LEU A 57 -7.21 5.26 4.59
N PRO A 58 -7.61 5.66 5.80
CA PRO A 58 -8.95 6.17 6.07
C PRO A 58 -9.34 7.30 5.11
N HIS A 59 -10.61 7.38 4.71
CA HIS A 59 -11.07 8.41 3.78
C HIS A 59 -11.07 9.82 4.40
N LYS A 60 -11.46 9.96 5.67
CA LYS A 60 -11.58 11.25 6.38
C LYS A 60 -11.11 11.13 7.82
N LYS A 61 -11.98 10.62 8.72
CA LYS A 61 -11.70 10.52 10.17
C LYS A 61 -10.51 9.60 10.42
N GLY A 62 -9.53 10.06 11.18
CA GLY A 62 -8.32 9.31 11.53
C GLY A 62 -7.20 9.34 10.48
N ARG A 63 -7.42 9.90 9.29
CA ARG A 63 -6.42 9.90 8.21
C ARG A 63 -5.16 10.70 8.60
N GLN A 64 -5.32 11.90 9.15
CA GLN A 64 -4.21 12.71 9.63
C GLN A 64 -3.45 12.02 10.77
N THR A 65 -4.17 11.47 11.74
CA THR A 65 -3.57 10.74 12.86
C THR A 65 -2.74 9.55 12.35
N LYS A 66 -3.23 8.88 11.30
CA LYS A 66 -2.51 7.76 10.69
C LYS A 66 -1.22 8.22 10.02
N TRP A 67 -1.23 9.32 9.25
CA TRP A 67 -0.01 9.91 8.70
C TRP A 67 0.99 10.31 9.78
N LEU A 68 0.53 10.95 10.85
CA LEU A 68 1.39 11.34 11.96
C LEU A 68 2.03 10.14 12.67
N SER A 69 1.34 8.98 12.74
CA SER A 69 1.90 7.77 13.34
C SER A 69 3.06 7.16 12.52
N TYR A 70 3.21 7.55 11.26
CA TYR A 70 4.31 7.08 10.41
C TYR A 70 5.58 7.92 10.52
N LYS A 71 5.53 9.03 11.26
CA LYS A 71 6.64 9.98 11.32
C LYS A 71 7.94 9.34 11.81
N GLU A 72 7.83 8.53 12.86
CA GLU A 72 8.95 7.83 13.50
C GLU A 72 9.00 6.33 13.12
N GLU A 73 8.31 5.91 12.07
CA GLU A 73 8.33 4.52 11.63
C GLU A 73 9.63 4.22 10.88
N GLU A 74 10.40 3.27 11.41
CA GLU A 74 11.68 2.83 10.86
C GLU A 74 11.53 1.83 9.71
N ARG A 75 10.41 1.11 9.66
CA ARG A 75 10.14 0.07 8.67
C ARG A 75 9.52 0.66 7.41
N THR A 76 9.70 -0.01 6.30
CA THR A 76 8.96 0.32 5.07
C THR A 76 7.46 0.19 5.29
N ILE A 77 6.71 1.25 4.99
CA ILE A 77 5.25 1.28 5.08
C ILE A 77 4.67 0.97 3.72
N VAL A 78 3.70 0.07 3.67
CA VAL A 78 3.06 -0.39 2.44
C VAL A 78 1.57 -0.09 2.50
N LEU A 79 1.11 0.71 1.55
CA LEU A 79 -0.26 1.19 1.44
C LEU A 79 -0.87 0.77 0.11
N TYR A 80 -2.15 0.42 0.09
CA TYR A 80 -2.95 0.44 -1.11
C TYR A 80 -3.59 1.81 -1.29
N GLU A 81 -3.62 2.31 -2.51
CA GLU A 81 -4.29 3.57 -2.79
C GLU A 81 -5.01 3.55 -4.16
N SER A 82 -6.07 4.32 -4.24
CA SER A 82 -6.82 4.52 -5.47
C SER A 82 -6.10 5.52 -6.40
N PRO A 83 -6.19 5.36 -7.74
CA PRO A 83 -5.66 6.34 -8.68
C PRO A 83 -6.29 7.74 -8.50
N HIS A 84 -7.51 7.82 -7.99
CA HIS A 84 -8.18 9.08 -7.69
C HIS A 84 -7.68 9.77 -6.42
N ARG A 85 -6.91 9.08 -5.58
CA ARG A 85 -6.46 9.60 -4.28
C ARG A 85 -4.95 9.62 -4.10
N ILE A 86 -4.19 9.05 -5.05
CA ILE A 86 -2.73 8.95 -4.93
C ILE A 86 -2.07 10.33 -4.84
N VAL A 87 -2.50 11.30 -5.64
CA VAL A 87 -1.97 12.68 -5.58
C VAL A 87 -2.17 13.26 -4.19
N LYS A 88 -3.39 13.15 -3.65
CA LYS A 88 -3.68 13.60 -2.29
C LYS A 88 -2.86 12.85 -1.24
N ALA A 89 -2.66 11.55 -1.39
CA ALA A 89 -1.84 10.76 -0.46
C ALA A 89 -0.37 11.21 -0.49
N LEU A 90 0.17 11.55 -1.65
CA LEU A 90 1.52 12.10 -1.81
C LEU A 90 1.64 13.51 -1.23
N GLU A 91 0.63 14.39 -1.43
CA GLU A 91 0.56 15.70 -0.78
C GLU A 91 0.59 15.59 0.75
N GLU A 92 -0.20 14.66 1.29
CA GLU A 92 -0.21 14.38 2.72
C GLU A 92 1.13 13.79 3.19
N CYS A 93 1.76 12.90 2.42
CA CYS A 93 3.10 12.39 2.72
C CYS A 93 4.12 13.54 2.82
N VAL A 94 4.15 14.44 1.85
CA VAL A 94 5.02 15.63 1.86
C VAL A 94 4.75 16.48 3.11
N ASN A 95 3.48 16.76 3.42
CA ASN A 95 3.09 17.63 4.51
C ASN A 95 3.40 17.04 5.91
N PHE A 96 3.21 15.74 6.10
CA PHE A 96 3.34 15.10 7.42
C PHE A 96 4.68 14.43 7.65
N LEU A 97 5.31 13.87 6.60
CA LEU A 97 6.55 13.12 6.70
C LEU A 97 7.76 13.86 6.11
N GLY A 98 7.52 14.90 5.33
CA GLY A 98 8.56 15.73 4.70
C GLY A 98 8.71 15.48 3.20
N ALA A 99 9.15 16.54 2.50
CA ALA A 99 9.33 16.55 1.05
C ALA A 99 10.40 15.56 0.57
N ASP A 100 11.42 15.35 1.40
CA ASP A 100 12.56 14.48 1.12
C ASP A 100 12.31 12.99 1.45
N ARG A 101 11.18 12.65 2.08
CA ARG A 101 10.85 11.26 2.39
C ARG A 101 10.84 10.44 1.10
N GLU A 102 11.62 9.37 1.06
CA GLU A 102 11.64 8.49 -0.11
C GLU A 102 10.35 7.68 -0.23
N VAL A 103 9.78 7.67 -1.41
CA VAL A 103 8.57 6.91 -1.74
C VAL A 103 8.74 6.14 -3.04
N CYS A 104 7.95 5.08 -3.18
CA CYS A 104 7.80 4.34 -4.42
C CYS A 104 6.31 4.15 -4.70
N VAL A 105 5.86 4.56 -5.88
CA VAL A 105 4.51 4.28 -6.37
C VAL A 105 4.63 3.18 -7.41
N ALA A 106 4.10 2.00 -7.10
CA ALA A 106 4.01 0.87 -8.01
C ALA A 106 2.58 0.76 -8.52
N ARG A 107 2.39 0.79 -9.83
CA ARG A 107 1.06 0.69 -10.44
C ARG A 107 0.98 -0.40 -11.48
N GLU A 108 -0.22 -0.98 -11.65
CA GLU A 108 -0.53 -1.98 -12.67
C GLU A 108 0.47 -3.16 -12.67
N ILE A 109 0.88 -3.61 -11.47
CA ILE A 109 1.87 -4.66 -11.27
C ILE A 109 1.44 -5.94 -12.01
N SER A 110 2.38 -6.56 -12.73
CA SER A 110 2.18 -7.75 -13.58
C SER A 110 1.22 -7.54 -14.74
N LYS A 111 0.91 -6.29 -15.11
CA LYS A 111 0.07 -5.94 -16.26
C LYS A 111 0.89 -5.20 -17.33
N LEU A 112 0.30 -5.00 -18.51
CA LEU A 112 0.95 -4.36 -19.66
C LEU A 112 1.53 -2.97 -19.36
N PHE A 113 0.89 -2.23 -18.48
CA PHE A 113 1.27 -0.85 -18.11
C PHE A 113 1.91 -0.78 -16.72
N GLU A 114 2.60 -1.82 -16.30
CA GLU A 114 3.36 -1.81 -15.05
C GLU A 114 4.34 -0.65 -15.02
N GLN A 115 4.34 0.08 -13.91
CA GLN A 115 5.23 1.21 -13.71
C GLN A 115 5.62 1.34 -12.24
N PHE A 116 6.90 1.65 -12.02
CA PHE A 116 7.44 2.02 -10.71
C PHE A 116 8.03 3.43 -10.79
N VAL A 117 7.48 4.36 -10.01
CA VAL A 117 8.01 5.73 -9.87
C VAL A 117 8.59 5.87 -8.47
N ARG A 118 9.91 6.09 -8.38
CA ARG A 118 10.67 6.17 -7.12
C ARG A 118 11.33 7.51 -6.98
N GLY A 119 11.50 7.97 -5.76
CA GLY A 119 12.22 9.21 -5.45
C GLY A 119 11.69 9.88 -4.20
N ARG A 120 12.06 11.15 -4.05
CA ARG A 120 11.54 12.00 -2.98
C ARG A 120 10.05 12.22 -3.16
N ALA A 121 9.31 12.29 -2.06
CA ALA A 121 7.86 12.44 -2.07
C ALA A 121 7.40 13.64 -2.92
N GLU A 122 8.13 14.79 -2.85
CA GLU A 122 7.80 15.96 -3.67
C GLU A 122 7.98 15.74 -5.17
N ASP A 123 9.00 14.99 -5.59
CA ASP A 123 9.28 14.75 -7.01
C ASP A 123 8.27 13.76 -7.61
N VAL A 124 7.95 12.72 -6.83
CA VAL A 124 6.91 11.73 -7.20
C VAL A 124 5.53 12.40 -7.23
N LEU A 125 5.25 13.31 -6.30
CA LEU A 125 4.02 14.13 -6.31
C LEU A 125 3.92 14.96 -7.59
N LYS A 126 4.97 15.71 -7.96
CA LYS A 126 5.00 16.50 -9.20
C LYS A 126 4.76 15.66 -10.44
N HIS A 127 5.36 14.46 -10.49
CA HIS A 127 5.15 13.51 -11.59
C HIS A 127 3.67 13.15 -11.75
N PHE A 128 2.98 12.76 -10.67
CA PHE A 128 1.58 12.35 -10.75
C PHE A 128 0.58 13.50 -10.84
N GLN A 129 0.95 14.70 -10.46
CA GLN A 129 0.16 15.91 -10.77
C GLN A 129 0.15 16.21 -12.27
N GLN A 130 1.28 16.01 -12.96
CA GLN A 130 1.39 16.20 -14.40
C GLN A 130 0.80 15.05 -15.21
N THR A 131 0.92 13.83 -14.70
CA THR A 131 0.47 12.60 -15.37
C THR A 131 -0.39 11.78 -14.41
N PRO A 132 -1.69 12.11 -14.29
CA PRO A 132 -2.59 11.38 -13.40
C PRO A 132 -2.62 9.88 -13.73
N PRO A 133 -2.41 9.00 -12.76
CA PRO A 133 -2.32 7.57 -13.00
C PRO A 133 -3.70 6.93 -13.18
N LYS A 134 -3.70 5.76 -13.81
CA LYS A 134 -4.86 4.85 -13.90
C LYS A 134 -4.47 3.49 -13.33
N GLY A 135 -5.48 2.71 -12.96
CA GLY A 135 -5.29 1.33 -12.51
C GLY A 135 -5.03 1.19 -11.02
N GLU A 136 -4.54 0.04 -10.61
CA GLU A 136 -4.28 -0.31 -9.21
C GLU A 136 -2.92 0.19 -8.76
N ILE A 137 -2.85 0.70 -7.52
CA ILE A 137 -1.67 1.36 -7.01
C ILE A 137 -1.28 0.80 -5.63
N VAL A 138 0.01 0.55 -5.48
CA VAL A 138 0.67 0.35 -4.18
C VAL A 138 1.60 1.54 -3.94
N LEU A 139 1.41 2.24 -2.84
CA LEU A 139 2.30 3.28 -2.36
C LEU A 139 3.19 2.70 -1.25
N LEU A 140 4.50 2.83 -1.44
CA LEU A 140 5.48 2.46 -0.43
C LEU A 140 6.16 3.73 0.07
N VAL A 141 6.30 3.83 1.39
CA VAL A 141 7.03 4.91 2.06
C VAL A 141 8.19 4.29 2.82
N LYS A 142 9.40 4.74 2.53
CA LYS A 142 10.59 4.26 3.24
C LYS A 142 10.56 4.73 4.69
N GLY A 143 10.97 3.89 5.63
CA GLY A 143 11.19 4.26 7.02
C GLY A 143 12.24 5.37 7.19
N ILE A 144 12.38 5.90 8.40
CA ILE A 144 13.44 6.85 8.75
C ILE A 144 14.80 6.19 8.80
#